data_1f6f3a9c65de0ee792d8943b982ce512
#
_entry.id   1f6f3a9c65de0ee792d8943b982ce512
#
_cell.length_a   1.000
_cell.length_b   1.000
_cell.length_c   1.000
_cell.angle_alpha   90.00
_cell.angle_beta   90.00
_cell.angle_gamma   90.00
#
_symmetry.space_group_name_H-M   'P 1'
#
loop_
_entity.id
_entity.type
_entity.pdbx_description
1 polymer ?
#
loop_
_entity_poly.entity_id
_entity_poly.type
_entity_poly.pdbx_seq_one_letter_code
_entity_poly.pdbx_strand_id
1 'polypeptide(L)'
;MIVAGTTSYPRRIEPEPFKKIADEVGAYMMFDIAHLAGLVAGGAHPNPVPFADVVTFTTHKTLRGPRGGCILSTAQHAQAIDKAVFPGQQGGPLEHAVAAKAVAFLEAMQPSFTEYAHQIVKNAAALAEALAVRGFR
;
A
#
# COMPACT_ATOMS: atom_id res chain seq x y z
N MET A 1 9.82 -15.83 -5.67
CA MET A 1 9.15 -14.71 -4.97
C MET A 1 7.65 -14.97 -4.89
N ILE A 2 7.04 -14.70 -3.75
CA ILE A 2 5.58 -14.70 -3.59
C ILE A 2 5.11 -13.25 -3.65
N VAL A 3 4.11 -12.98 -4.48
CA VAL A 3 3.50 -11.66 -4.61
C VAL A 3 2.08 -11.74 -4.05
N ALA A 4 1.82 -10.93 -3.03
CA ALA A 4 0.50 -10.74 -2.43
C ALA A 4 0.02 -9.31 -2.62
N GLY A 5 -1.27 -9.12 -2.55
CA GLY A 5 -1.92 -7.82 -2.72
C GLY A 5 -3.24 -7.97 -3.45
N THR A 6 -4.04 -6.92 -3.45
CA THR A 6 -5.39 -7.00 -4.01
C THR A 6 -5.85 -5.70 -4.64
N THR A 7 -6.79 -5.87 -5.55
CA THR A 7 -7.57 -4.79 -6.17
C THR A 7 -9.05 -5.07 -5.93
N SER A 8 -9.81 -4.08 -5.49
CA SER A 8 -11.27 -4.20 -5.30
C SER A 8 -11.69 -5.40 -4.43
N TYR A 9 -10.93 -5.67 -3.40
CA TYR A 9 -11.17 -6.79 -2.49
C TYR A 9 -11.74 -6.28 -1.16
N PRO A 10 -12.94 -6.69 -0.77
CA PRO A 10 -13.66 -6.07 0.35
C PRO A 10 -13.26 -6.63 1.72
N ARG A 11 -12.35 -7.60 1.77
CA ARG A 11 -11.95 -8.24 3.03
C ARG A 11 -10.58 -7.78 3.47
N ARG A 12 -10.32 -7.93 4.75
CA ARG A 12 -9.03 -7.69 5.35
C ARG A 12 -8.03 -8.78 4.95
N ILE A 13 -6.78 -8.39 4.66
CA ILE A 13 -5.68 -9.30 4.34
C ILE A 13 -4.63 -9.17 5.43
N GLU A 14 -4.33 -10.28 6.05
CA GLU A 14 -3.25 -10.39 7.04
C GLU A 14 -1.96 -10.80 6.33
N PRO A 15 -0.85 -10.04 6.50
CA PRO A 15 0.40 -10.33 5.81
C PRO A 15 1.18 -11.52 6.39
N GLU A 16 1.03 -11.80 7.68
CA GLU A 16 1.80 -12.83 8.39
C GLU A 16 1.67 -14.24 7.79
N PRO A 17 0.48 -14.74 7.41
CA PRO A 17 0.36 -16.06 6.77
C PRO A 17 1.15 -16.17 5.46
N PHE A 18 1.19 -15.09 4.67
CA PHE A 18 1.98 -15.08 3.42
C PHE A 18 3.49 -15.12 3.70
N LYS A 19 3.94 -14.37 4.72
CA LYS A 19 5.34 -14.40 5.15
C LYS A 19 5.75 -15.80 5.59
N LYS A 20 4.92 -16.46 6.38
CA LYS A 20 5.18 -17.82 6.84
C LYS A 20 5.37 -18.79 5.67
N ILE A 21 4.48 -18.73 4.68
CA ILE A 21 4.60 -19.57 3.47
C ILE A 21 5.88 -19.22 2.69
N ALA A 22 6.19 -17.94 2.55
CA ALA A 22 7.41 -17.51 1.86
C ALA A 22 8.66 -18.05 2.53
N ASP A 23 8.72 -18.02 3.86
CA ASP A 23 9.83 -18.56 4.64
C ASP A 23 9.97 -20.09 4.50
N GLU A 24 8.85 -20.82 4.55
CA GLU A 24 8.83 -22.27 4.39
C GLU A 24 9.42 -22.74 3.05
N VAL A 25 9.24 -21.94 1.99
CA VAL A 25 9.75 -22.29 0.64
C VAL A 25 10.99 -21.51 0.25
N GLY A 26 11.57 -20.71 1.13
CA GLY A 26 12.75 -19.88 0.87
C GLY A 26 12.54 -18.83 -0.20
N ALA A 27 11.33 -18.28 -0.31
CA ALA A 27 10.97 -17.26 -1.31
C ALA A 27 10.98 -15.85 -0.70
N TYR A 28 11.34 -14.85 -1.51
CA TYR A 28 11.11 -13.45 -1.15
C TYR A 28 9.61 -13.15 -1.11
N MET A 29 9.20 -12.29 -0.17
CA MET A 29 7.83 -11.80 -0.03
C MET A 29 7.71 -10.38 -0.56
N MET A 30 6.90 -10.18 -1.60
CA MET A 30 6.48 -8.87 -2.08
C MET A 30 5.00 -8.65 -1.76
N PHE A 31 4.67 -7.48 -1.21
CA PHE A 31 3.28 -7.12 -0.91
C PHE A 31 2.90 -5.82 -1.63
N ASP A 32 1.93 -5.88 -2.53
CA ASP A 32 1.39 -4.70 -3.19
C ASP A 32 0.17 -4.17 -2.43
N ILE A 33 0.29 -2.96 -1.93
CA ILE A 33 -0.78 -2.25 -1.21
C ILE A 33 -1.29 -1.02 -1.96
N ALA A 34 -1.17 -1.00 -3.28
CA ALA A 34 -1.55 0.16 -4.09
C ALA A 34 -2.95 0.69 -3.76
N HIS A 35 -3.93 -0.18 -3.54
CA HIS A 35 -5.29 0.20 -3.17
C HIS A 35 -5.45 0.52 -1.68
N LEU A 36 -4.56 0.03 -0.83
CA LEU A 36 -4.68 0.05 0.62
C LEU A 36 -3.71 1.02 1.31
N ALA A 37 -2.77 1.62 0.56
CA ALA A 37 -1.66 2.39 1.14
C ALA A 37 -2.10 3.44 2.16
N GLY A 38 -3.16 4.20 1.87
CA GLY A 38 -3.70 5.19 2.81
C GLY A 38 -4.33 4.56 4.05
N LEU A 39 -4.99 3.41 3.91
CA LEU A 39 -5.57 2.68 5.04
C LEU A 39 -4.48 2.08 5.94
N VAL A 40 -3.41 1.58 5.34
CA VAL A 40 -2.24 1.08 6.07
C VAL A 40 -1.53 2.23 6.82
N ALA A 41 -1.27 3.34 6.14
CA ALA A 41 -0.63 4.53 6.74
C ALA A 41 -1.47 5.10 7.89
N GLY A 42 -2.78 5.13 7.77
CA GLY A 42 -3.70 5.59 8.82
C GLY A 42 -4.06 4.54 9.87
N GLY A 43 -3.46 3.34 9.83
CA GLY A 43 -3.69 2.29 10.82
C GLY A 43 -5.05 1.58 10.72
N ALA A 44 -5.80 1.77 9.64
CA ALA A 44 -7.10 1.16 9.42
C ALA A 44 -7.04 -0.20 8.73
N HIS A 45 -5.86 -0.65 8.30
CA HIS A 45 -5.59 -1.95 7.67
C HIS A 45 -4.24 -2.50 8.16
N PRO A 46 -4.04 -3.84 8.21
CA PRO A 46 -2.77 -4.44 8.60
C PRO A 46 -1.59 -3.93 7.78
N ASN A 47 -0.49 -3.67 8.47
CA ASN A 47 0.73 -3.15 7.86
C ASN A 47 1.63 -4.32 7.41
N PRO A 48 1.91 -4.50 6.10
CA PRO A 48 2.78 -5.57 5.62
C PRO A 48 4.27 -5.26 5.74
N VAL A 49 4.66 -4.02 5.99
CA VAL A 49 6.08 -3.60 6.00
C VAL A 49 6.95 -4.46 6.92
N PRO A 50 6.52 -4.86 8.14
CA PRO A 50 7.33 -5.72 9.01
C PRO A 50 7.50 -7.16 8.50
N PHE A 51 6.69 -7.59 7.53
CA PHE A 51 6.61 -8.98 7.07
C PHE A 51 7.18 -9.17 5.65
N ALA A 52 7.23 -8.12 4.84
CA ALA A 52 7.62 -8.22 3.44
C ALA A 52 9.06 -7.78 3.19
N ASP A 53 9.74 -8.43 2.24
CA ASP A 53 11.04 -7.99 1.75
C ASP A 53 10.89 -6.73 0.90
N VAL A 54 9.78 -6.66 0.16
CA VAL A 54 9.43 -5.53 -0.71
C VAL A 54 7.95 -5.19 -0.56
N VAL A 55 7.64 -3.90 -0.42
CA VAL A 55 6.26 -3.38 -0.45
C VAL A 55 6.15 -2.34 -1.56
N THR A 56 5.16 -2.51 -2.43
CA THR A 56 4.87 -1.58 -3.52
C THR A 56 3.53 -0.92 -3.32
N PHE A 57 3.43 0.35 -3.72
CA PHE A 57 2.17 1.07 -3.67
C PHE A 57 2.12 2.28 -4.61
N THR A 58 0.91 2.73 -4.89
CA THR A 58 0.65 3.99 -5.58
C THR A 58 0.36 5.11 -4.58
N THR A 59 0.74 6.32 -4.94
CA THR A 59 0.52 7.50 -4.08
C THR A 59 -0.83 8.19 -4.31
N HIS A 60 -1.52 7.90 -5.41
CA HIS A 60 -2.70 8.63 -5.90
C HIS A 60 -4.06 7.94 -5.64
N LYS A 61 -4.12 6.97 -4.75
CA LYS A 61 -5.37 6.31 -4.34
C LYS A 61 -5.75 6.72 -2.91
N THR A 62 -5.94 5.79 -2.00
CA THR A 62 -6.32 6.10 -0.61
C THR A 62 -5.30 6.98 0.13
N LEU A 63 -4.06 7.03 -0.34
CA LEU A 63 -3.02 7.90 0.22
C LEU A 63 -3.19 9.39 -0.14
N ARG A 64 -4.05 9.73 -1.12
CA ARG A 64 -4.39 11.10 -1.56
C ARG A 64 -3.24 11.92 -2.12
N GLY A 65 -2.18 11.28 -2.60
CA GLY A 65 -1.00 11.94 -3.15
C GLY A 65 -1.07 12.16 -4.66
N PRO A 66 0.02 12.64 -5.26
CA PRO A 66 0.15 12.79 -6.69
C PRO A 66 0.21 11.44 -7.39
N ARG A 67 -0.02 11.43 -8.69
CA ARG A 67 0.14 10.22 -9.52
C ARG A 67 1.59 9.76 -9.48
N GLY A 68 1.81 8.51 -9.08
CA GLY A 68 3.12 7.90 -8.97
C GLY A 68 3.07 6.62 -8.14
N GLY A 69 4.23 5.97 -8.01
CA GLY A 69 4.45 4.80 -7.20
C GLY A 69 5.59 4.98 -6.22
N CYS A 70 5.66 4.08 -5.26
CA CYS A 70 6.77 3.94 -4.32
C CYS A 70 7.06 2.45 -4.11
N ILE A 71 8.32 2.18 -3.83
CA ILE A 71 8.80 0.87 -3.40
C ILE A 71 9.50 1.06 -2.06
N LEU A 72 9.10 0.29 -1.07
CA LEU A 72 9.83 0.11 0.18
C LEU A 72 10.50 -1.26 0.15
N SER A 73 11.69 -1.38 0.68
CA SER A 73 12.36 -2.67 0.78
C SER A 73 13.23 -2.75 2.03
N THR A 74 13.62 -3.97 2.38
CA THR A 74 14.75 -4.16 3.31
C THR A 74 16.03 -3.61 2.70
N ALA A 75 16.98 -3.20 3.54
CA ALA A 75 18.27 -2.65 3.10
C ALA A 75 19.04 -3.60 2.16
N GLN A 76 18.85 -4.90 2.33
CA GLN A 76 19.46 -5.94 1.50
C GLN A 76 19.12 -5.79 0.01
N HIS A 77 17.90 -5.33 -0.32
CA HIS A 77 17.42 -5.25 -1.69
C HIS A 77 17.48 -3.83 -2.27
N ALA A 78 17.71 -2.81 -1.45
CA ALA A 78 17.61 -1.41 -1.83
C ALA A 78 18.46 -1.07 -3.07
N GLN A 79 19.76 -1.41 -3.06
CA GLN A 79 20.67 -1.10 -4.16
C GLN A 79 20.25 -1.76 -5.49
N ALA A 80 19.79 -3.02 -5.44
CA ALA A 80 19.36 -3.74 -6.62
C ALA A 80 18.07 -3.13 -7.21
N ILE A 81 17.15 -2.74 -6.35
CA ILE A 81 15.90 -2.08 -6.73
C ILE A 81 16.16 -0.69 -7.31
N ASP A 82 16.99 0.13 -6.65
CA ASP A 82 17.36 1.46 -7.15
C ASP A 82 17.96 1.38 -8.56
N LYS A 83 18.90 0.44 -8.78
CA LYS A 83 19.52 0.22 -10.09
C LYS A 83 18.52 -0.29 -11.13
N ALA A 84 17.58 -1.12 -10.74
CA ALA A 84 16.55 -1.62 -11.64
C ALA A 84 15.56 -0.51 -12.03
N VAL A 85 15.23 0.38 -11.10
CA VAL A 85 14.38 1.54 -11.40
C VAL A 85 15.12 2.56 -12.26
N PHE A 86 16.29 3.01 -11.83
CA PHE A 86 17.08 3.97 -12.57
C PHE A 86 18.58 3.52 -12.62
N PRO A 87 19.17 3.39 -13.79
CA PRO A 87 18.62 3.68 -15.11
C PRO A 87 17.93 2.48 -15.82
N GLY A 88 17.63 1.39 -15.08
CA GLY A 88 17.16 0.14 -15.67
C GLY A 88 15.82 0.25 -16.40
N GLN A 89 14.82 0.78 -15.77
CA GLN A 89 13.44 0.88 -16.29
C GLN A 89 13.00 2.30 -16.57
N GLN A 90 13.55 3.30 -15.86
CA GLN A 90 13.12 4.69 -15.89
C GLN A 90 14.31 5.62 -16.16
N GLY A 91 14.01 6.86 -16.53
CA GLY A 91 14.96 7.96 -16.67
C GLY A 91 14.78 9.01 -15.58
N GLY A 92 15.02 10.28 -15.93
CA GLY A 92 14.88 11.41 -15.00
C GLY A 92 13.49 11.47 -14.37
N PRO A 93 13.40 11.64 -13.03
CA PRO A 93 12.14 11.67 -12.34
C PRO A 93 11.35 12.95 -12.60
N LEU A 94 10.03 12.88 -12.41
CA LEU A 94 9.16 14.06 -12.38
C LEU A 94 9.29 14.72 -11.01
N GLU A 95 10.17 15.70 -10.89
CA GLU A 95 10.52 16.31 -9.59
C GLU A 95 9.34 17.02 -8.91
N HIS A 96 8.42 17.61 -9.68
CA HIS A 96 7.17 18.14 -9.13
C HIS A 96 6.32 17.05 -8.46
N ALA A 97 6.29 15.83 -9.01
CA ALA A 97 5.62 14.71 -8.38
C ALA A 97 6.36 14.22 -7.13
N VAL A 98 7.69 14.26 -7.13
CA VAL A 98 8.50 13.94 -5.93
C VAL A 98 8.19 14.93 -4.80
N ALA A 99 8.19 16.23 -5.10
CA ALA A 99 7.84 17.28 -4.13
C ALA A 99 6.40 17.10 -3.60
N ALA A 100 5.44 16.82 -4.48
CA ALA A 100 4.05 16.55 -4.08
C ALA A 100 3.89 15.29 -3.22
N LYS A 101 4.71 14.24 -3.45
CA LYS A 101 4.75 13.06 -2.57
C LYS A 101 5.20 13.44 -1.15
N ALA A 102 6.20 14.31 -1.01
CA ALA A 102 6.65 14.76 0.30
C ALA A 102 5.53 15.44 1.10
N VAL A 103 4.73 16.30 0.45
CA VAL A 103 3.55 16.92 1.06
C VAL A 103 2.52 15.88 1.46
N ALA A 104 2.19 14.94 0.56
CA ALA A 104 1.22 13.89 0.83
C ALA A 104 1.65 12.99 2.00
N PHE A 105 2.93 12.66 2.11
CA PHE A 105 3.45 11.87 3.22
C PHE A 105 3.41 12.64 4.54
N LEU A 106 3.71 13.94 4.52
CA LEU A 106 3.58 14.80 5.70
C LEU A 106 2.12 14.86 6.18
N GLU A 107 1.15 14.98 5.26
CA GLU A 107 -0.27 14.90 5.60
C GLU A 107 -0.65 13.54 6.18
N ALA A 108 -0.15 12.45 5.59
CA ALA A 108 -0.42 11.08 6.05
C ALA A 108 0.13 10.78 7.45
N MET A 109 1.11 11.55 7.93
CA MET A 109 1.65 11.46 9.29
C MET A 109 0.79 12.18 10.34
N GLN A 110 -0.22 12.96 9.95
CA GLN A 110 -1.05 13.72 10.88
C GLN A 110 -2.16 12.86 11.51
N PRO A 111 -2.56 13.14 12.76
CA PRO A 111 -3.68 12.44 13.40
C PRO A 111 -4.98 12.49 12.60
N SER A 112 -5.24 13.59 11.92
CA SER A 112 -6.41 13.76 11.04
C SER A 112 -6.45 12.76 9.88
N PHE A 113 -5.31 12.28 9.43
CA PHE A 113 -5.25 11.25 8.40
C PHE A 113 -5.65 9.87 8.94
N THR A 114 -5.30 9.57 10.19
CA THR A 114 -5.79 8.36 10.88
C THR A 114 -7.33 8.38 10.98
N GLU A 115 -7.93 9.50 11.38
CA GLU A 115 -9.37 9.67 11.43
C GLU A 115 -10.01 9.47 10.04
N TYR A 116 -9.42 10.06 9.01
CA TYR A 116 -9.85 9.90 7.62
C TYR A 116 -9.82 8.43 7.16
N ALA A 117 -8.74 7.70 7.42
CA ALA A 117 -8.61 6.30 7.06
C ALA A 117 -9.66 5.41 7.72
N HIS A 118 -9.90 5.60 9.01
CA HIS A 118 -10.96 4.90 9.74
C HIS A 118 -12.36 5.29 9.26
N GLN A 119 -12.56 6.55 8.86
CA GLN A 119 -13.85 6.98 8.31
C GLN A 119 -14.15 6.33 6.95
N ILE A 120 -13.14 6.09 6.11
CA ILE A 120 -13.31 5.33 4.85
C ILE A 120 -13.87 3.94 5.15
N VAL A 121 -13.31 3.22 6.13
CA VAL A 121 -13.78 1.87 6.49
C VAL A 121 -15.23 1.91 6.99
N LYS A 122 -15.58 2.87 7.85
CA LYS A 122 -16.95 3.05 8.35
C LYS A 122 -17.94 3.34 7.22
N ASN A 123 -17.55 4.21 6.29
CA ASN A 123 -18.40 4.56 5.15
C ASN A 123 -18.62 3.35 4.22
N ALA A 124 -17.57 2.55 3.97
CA ALA A 124 -17.67 1.34 3.17
C ALA A 124 -18.60 0.30 3.80
N ALA A 125 -18.51 0.10 5.11
CA ALA A 125 -19.41 -0.79 5.84
C ALA A 125 -20.87 -0.32 5.77
N ALA A 126 -21.14 0.96 6.02
CA ALA A 126 -22.47 1.54 5.93
C ALA A 126 -23.06 1.44 4.51
N LEU A 127 -22.23 1.66 3.48
CA LEU A 127 -22.66 1.50 2.08
C LEU A 127 -23.03 0.05 1.79
N ALA A 128 -22.19 -0.90 2.19
CA ALA A 128 -22.42 -2.32 1.97
C ALA A 128 -23.74 -2.78 2.64
N GLU A 129 -23.98 -2.37 3.88
CA GLU A 129 -25.23 -2.66 4.60
C GLU A 129 -26.45 -2.05 3.89
N ALA A 130 -26.36 -0.78 3.50
CA ALA A 130 -27.44 -0.09 2.81
C ALA A 130 -27.77 -0.73 1.45
N LEU A 131 -26.79 -1.24 0.74
CA LEU A 131 -26.98 -1.95 -0.53
C LEU A 131 -27.61 -3.34 -0.28
N ALA A 132 -27.12 -4.09 0.71
CA ALA A 132 -27.68 -5.40 1.06
C ALA A 132 -29.16 -5.32 1.44
N VAL A 133 -29.55 -4.33 2.25
CA VAL A 133 -30.97 -4.08 2.61
C VAL A 133 -31.83 -3.80 1.37
N ARG A 134 -31.26 -3.23 0.31
CA ARG A 134 -31.94 -2.97 -0.97
C ARG A 134 -31.90 -4.15 -1.95
N GLY A 135 -31.38 -5.31 -1.55
CA GLY A 135 -31.34 -6.53 -2.37
C GLY A 135 -30.17 -6.61 -3.34
N PHE A 136 -29.19 -5.70 -3.27
CA PHE A 136 -27.93 -5.85 -4.01
C PHE A 136 -27.04 -6.92 -3.34
N ARG A 137 -26.31 -7.66 -4.14
CA ARG A 137 -25.39 -8.73 -3.69
C ARG A 137 -24.01 -8.53 -4.28
#